data_0e56bf912b6d100316f0846c4c724898
#
_entry.id   0e56bf912b6d100316f0846c4c724898
#
_cell.length_a   1.000
_cell.length_b   1.000
_cell.length_c   1.000
_cell.angle_alpha   90.00
_cell.angle_beta   90.00
_cell.angle_gamma   90.00
#
_symmetry.space_group_name_H-M   'P 1'
#
loop_
_entity.id
_entity.type
_entity.pdbx_description
1 polymer ?
#
loop_
_entity_poly.entity_id
_entity_poly.type
_entity_poly.pdbx_seq_one_letter_code
_entity_poly.pdbx_strand_id
1 'polypeptide(L)'
;LNQSDPHLIKENHAMHTPHLNRRHWLAAAGAASLMPSAWAQNYPDRPVKIIVGFAPAGPSDIMGRWLAQRLSERTGKSFVVENMAGAGGNIGMGAAAKAQPNGHTLLLASSTYVVNPSLYKSVPYDPLKDFAPISMVGESPHVFFVHPSVKVQSLRQLTDLVRSQPGKFSYVSAGSGTVAHLSVEQLKISLGLDMTHIPFKGAGPAVQSVVSGEIAIGCTTLPAVKELVRGGLLRALAVTSAQRFASSPQIPTVVEAGFADQESSTWQSLMAPAGTPAAVISFLQREVVAILGAPGAREQLVELGFN
;
A
#
# COMPACT_ATOMS: atom_id res chain seq x y z
N LEU A 1 31.02 100.30 14.50
CA LEU A 1 30.49 100.15 15.87
C LEU A 1 29.75 98.80 16.03
N ASN A 2 30.29 98.06 16.95
CA ASN A 2 29.69 96.97 17.81
C ASN A 2 29.25 95.64 17.12
N GLN A 3 30.00 94.53 17.37
CA GLN A 3 29.88 93.55 18.46
C GLN A 3 28.47 92.89 18.52
N SER A 4 28.39 91.59 18.32
CA SER A 4 28.78 90.54 19.25
C SER A 4 28.33 89.20 18.70
N ASP A 5 29.19 88.24 18.90
CA ASP A 5 28.91 86.73 18.79
C ASP A 5 27.79 86.28 19.71
N PRO A 6 27.11 85.22 19.32
CA PRO A 6 26.97 84.16 20.29
C PRO A 6 27.11 82.70 19.72
N HIS A 7 27.84 81.93 20.44
CA HIS A 7 27.93 80.51 20.62
C HIS A 7 26.89 79.62 19.93
N LEU A 8 27.32 78.86 18.96
CA LEU A 8 26.64 77.63 18.46
C LEU A 8 27.06 76.43 19.34
N ILE A 9 26.17 75.98 20.20
CA ILE A 9 26.28 74.73 20.91
C ILE A 9 26.04 73.61 19.93
N LYS A 10 27.07 72.81 19.62
CA LYS A 10 26.93 71.50 18.92
C LYS A 10 26.53 70.42 19.95
N GLU A 11 25.29 70.04 19.95
CA GLU A 11 24.84 68.79 20.60
C GLU A 11 25.32 67.59 19.77
N ASN A 12 26.34 66.90 20.27
CA ASN A 12 26.74 65.59 19.77
C ASN A 12 25.76 64.52 20.27
N HIS A 13 24.82 64.15 19.39
CA HIS A 13 24.05 62.89 19.61
C HIS A 13 24.94 61.71 19.29
N ALA A 14 25.59 61.15 20.30
CA ALA A 14 26.26 59.88 20.20
C ALA A 14 25.19 58.75 20.04
N MET A 15 25.06 58.24 18.83
CA MET A 15 24.30 57.01 18.58
C MET A 15 24.93 55.85 19.36
N HIS A 16 24.31 55.46 20.45
CA HIS A 16 24.63 54.23 21.18
C HIS A 16 24.23 53.04 20.31
N THR A 17 25.19 52.41 19.64
CA THR A 17 25.02 51.06 19.05
C THR A 17 25.11 50.07 20.17
N PRO A 18 24.07 49.26 20.41
CA PRO A 18 24.14 48.24 21.45
C PRO A 18 25.12 47.14 20.99
N HIS A 19 26.26 47.03 21.70
CA HIS A 19 27.18 45.92 21.53
C HIS A 19 26.53 44.67 22.07
N LEU A 20 26.06 43.78 21.16
CA LEU A 20 25.56 42.45 21.50
C LEU A 20 26.74 41.61 22.02
N ASN A 21 26.77 41.34 23.32
CA ASN A 21 27.77 40.51 23.98
C ASN A 21 27.66 39.06 23.51
N ARG A 22 28.76 38.33 23.46
CA ARG A 22 28.83 36.89 23.13
C ARG A 22 27.80 36.03 23.88
N ARG A 23 27.46 36.43 25.10
CA ARG A 23 26.39 35.79 25.91
C ARG A 23 25.00 35.91 25.30
N HIS A 24 24.66 37.00 24.62
CA HIS A 24 23.38 37.18 23.93
C HIS A 24 23.28 36.31 22.67
N TRP A 25 24.38 36.11 21.97
CA TRP A 25 24.46 35.18 20.82
C TRP A 25 24.29 33.71 21.25
N LEU A 26 24.92 33.31 22.36
CA LEU A 26 24.77 31.95 22.91
C LEU A 26 23.35 31.71 23.47
N ALA A 27 22.73 32.70 24.09
CA ALA A 27 21.35 32.60 24.56
C ALA A 27 20.34 32.53 23.38
N ALA A 28 20.57 33.28 22.31
CA ALA A 28 19.74 33.23 21.09
C ALA A 28 19.89 31.90 20.32
N ALA A 29 21.13 31.33 20.27
CA ALA A 29 21.38 30.02 19.68
C ALA A 29 20.76 28.87 20.50
N GLY A 30 20.73 28.98 21.83
CA GLY A 30 20.05 28.02 22.72
C GLY A 30 18.53 28.07 22.64
N ALA A 31 17.96 29.26 22.44
CA ALA A 31 16.51 29.42 22.26
C ALA A 31 15.99 28.90 20.90
N ALA A 32 16.80 28.97 19.84
CA ALA A 32 16.47 28.47 18.51
C ALA A 32 16.40 26.91 18.46
N SER A 33 17.13 26.21 19.33
CA SER A 33 17.11 24.75 19.42
C SER A 33 15.91 24.19 20.22
N LEU A 34 15.14 25.02 20.88
CA LEU A 34 13.95 24.64 21.66
C LEU A 34 12.61 24.92 20.94
N MET A 35 12.65 25.39 19.68
CA MET A 35 11.41 25.51 18.91
C MET A 35 10.97 24.10 18.50
N PRO A 36 9.92 23.49 19.09
CA PRO A 36 9.31 22.31 18.54
C PRO A 36 8.88 22.65 17.11
N SER A 37 9.17 21.77 16.17
CA SER A 37 8.78 21.94 14.77
C SER A 37 7.27 22.22 14.72
N ALA A 38 6.88 23.48 14.55
CA ALA A 38 5.51 23.96 14.51
C ALA A 38 4.66 23.33 13.39
N TRP A 39 5.30 22.57 12.50
CA TRP A 39 4.70 21.88 11.36
C TRP A 39 3.83 20.68 11.76
N ALA A 40 4.04 20.06 12.95
CA ALA A 40 3.25 18.91 13.37
C ALA A 40 1.94 19.29 14.08
N GLN A 41 1.78 20.53 14.53
CA GLN A 41 0.59 20.94 15.26
C GLN A 41 -0.67 21.07 14.39
N ASN A 42 -0.55 21.20 13.07
CA ASN A 42 -1.68 21.37 12.14
C ASN A 42 -1.79 20.27 11.08
N TYR A 43 -1.01 19.18 11.17
CA TYR A 43 -1.10 18.08 10.19
C TYR A 43 -2.22 17.11 10.57
N PRO A 44 -3.07 16.70 9.59
CA PRO A 44 -3.16 17.22 8.23
C PRO A 44 -3.97 18.52 8.17
N ASP A 45 -3.49 19.52 7.41
CA ASP A 45 -4.16 20.82 7.20
C ASP A 45 -5.10 20.82 5.98
N ARG A 46 -4.93 19.85 5.08
CA ARG A 46 -5.69 19.65 3.84
C ARG A 46 -5.87 18.15 3.55
N PRO A 47 -6.69 17.77 2.54
CA PRO A 47 -6.89 16.37 2.20
C PRO A 47 -5.57 15.62 1.95
N VAL A 48 -5.50 14.37 2.44
CA VAL A 48 -4.39 13.45 2.26
C VAL A 48 -4.78 12.41 1.22
N LYS A 49 -3.92 12.25 0.22
CA LYS A 49 -4.08 11.27 -0.85
C LYS A 49 -3.33 9.98 -0.50
N ILE A 50 -3.99 8.84 -0.66
CA ILE A 50 -3.38 7.51 -0.57
C ILE A 50 -3.34 6.92 -1.98
N ILE A 51 -2.14 6.84 -2.57
CA ILE A 51 -1.95 6.22 -3.89
C ILE A 51 -2.00 4.71 -3.73
N VAL A 52 -2.80 4.07 -4.59
CA VAL A 52 -2.90 2.61 -4.76
C VAL A 52 -2.46 2.27 -6.18
N GLY A 53 -1.41 1.45 -6.33
CA GLY A 53 -0.80 1.10 -7.62
C GLY A 53 -1.60 0.12 -8.48
N PHE A 54 -2.87 -0.17 -8.13
CA PHE A 54 -3.73 -1.15 -8.79
C PHE A 54 -5.12 -0.59 -9.06
N ALA A 55 -5.83 -1.23 -10.00
CA ALA A 55 -7.21 -0.89 -10.32
C ALA A 55 -8.15 -1.06 -9.09
N PRO A 56 -9.29 -0.36 -9.07
CA PRO A 56 -10.30 -0.53 -8.01
C PRO A 56 -10.79 -1.97 -7.84
N ALA A 57 -11.43 -2.23 -6.68
CA ALA A 57 -11.97 -3.53 -6.26
C ALA A 57 -10.92 -4.63 -6.06
N GLY A 58 -9.63 -4.30 -6.02
CA GLY A 58 -8.57 -5.21 -5.59
C GLY A 58 -8.25 -5.04 -4.10
N PRO A 59 -7.40 -5.92 -3.53
CA PRO A 59 -7.09 -5.92 -2.09
C PRO A 59 -6.51 -4.59 -1.60
N SER A 60 -5.61 -3.97 -2.37
CA SER A 60 -5.03 -2.67 -1.98
C SER A 60 -6.06 -1.54 -2.03
N ASP A 61 -7.05 -1.59 -2.94
CA ASP A 61 -8.12 -0.61 -2.99
C ASP A 61 -9.09 -0.79 -1.82
N ILE A 62 -9.48 -2.04 -1.51
CA ILE A 62 -10.37 -2.37 -0.37
C ILE A 62 -9.71 -1.91 0.95
N MET A 63 -8.46 -2.30 1.19
CA MET A 63 -7.72 -1.90 2.39
C MET A 63 -7.50 -0.39 2.44
N GLY A 64 -7.14 0.22 1.31
CA GLY A 64 -6.91 1.67 1.21
C GLY A 64 -8.15 2.47 1.56
N ARG A 65 -9.33 2.09 1.06
CA ARG A 65 -10.60 2.76 1.36
C ARG A 65 -11.03 2.53 2.81
N TRP A 66 -10.89 1.31 3.31
CA TRP A 66 -11.15 1.00 4.71
C TRP A 66 -10.29 1.86 5.65
N LEU A 67 -8.99 1.97 5.37
CA LEU A 67 -8.06 2.77 6.16
C LEU A 67 -8.34 4.28 6.01
N ALA A 68 -8.56 4.77 4.77
CA ALA A 68 -8.84 6.17 4.48
C ALA A 68 -10.09 6.68 5.21
N GLN A 69 -11.16 5.87 5.23
CA GLN A 69 -12.37 6.19 5.95
C GLN A 69 -12.08 6.39 7.45
N ARG A 70 -11.39 5.45 8.09
CA ARG A 70 -11.09 5.51 9.53
C ARG A 70 -10.13 6.61 9.91
N LEU A 71 -9.13 6.87 9.06
CA LEU A 71 -8.25 8.03 9.24
C LEU A 71 -9.05 9.34 9.15
N SER A 72 -10.01 9.43 8.22
CA SER A 72 -10.87 10.61 8.09
C SER A 72 -11.76 10.80 9.31
N GLU A 73 -12.38 9.75 9.82
CA GLU A 73 -13.23 9.76 11.03
C GLU A 73 -12.42 10.19 12.26
N ARG A 74 -11.21 9.68 12.44
CA ARG A 74 -10.37 9.97 13.62
C ARG A 74 -9.73 11.35 13.61
N THR A 75 -9.32 11.81 12.43
CA THR A 75 -8.57 13.08 12.31
C THR A 75 -9.48 14.29 12.00
N GLY A 76 -10.72 14.05 11.59
CA GLY A 76 -11.62 15.08 11.08
C GLY A 76 -11.16 15.70 9.75
N LYS A 77 -10.20 15.04 9.06
CA LYS A 77 -9.64 15.50 7.77
C LYS A 77 -9.85 14.43 6.71
N SER A 78 -10.00 14.86 5.47
CA SER A 78 -10.27 13.94 4.36
C SER A 78 -9.03 13.14 3.97
N PHE A 79 -9.15 11.81 3.98
CA PHE A 79 -8.21 10.88 3.35
C PHE A 79 -8.90 10.24 2.15
N VAL A 80 -8.26 10.27 0.98
CA VAL A 80 -8.86 9.78 -0.26
C VAL A 80 -7.92 8.82 -0.98
N VAL A 81 -8.48 7.76 -1.56
CA VAL A 81 -7.73 6.80 -2.38
C VAL A 81 -7.70 7.27 -3.82
N GLU A 82 -6.51 7.25 -4.42
CA GLU A 82 -6.29 7.44 -5.85
C GLU A 82 -5.66 6.19 -6.46
N ASN A 83 -6.35 5.56 -7.40
CA ASN A 83 -5.87 4.37 -8.10
C ASN A 83 -5.01 4.78 -9.30
N MET A 84 -3.70 4.45 -9.29
CA MET A 84 -2.74 4.69 -10.37
C MET A 84 -2.19 3.35 -10.88
N ALA A 85 -3.04 2.61 -11.61
CA ALA A 85 -2.79 1.23 -11.98
C ALA A 85 -1.84 1.07 -13.16
N GLY A 86 -1.00 0.03 -13.14
CA GLY A 86 -0.19 -0.40 -14.29
C GLY A 86 1.20 -0.85 -13.91
N ALA A 87 1.81 -1.65 -14.80
CA ALA A 87 3.17 -2.21 -14.65
C ALA A 87 3.42 -2.87 -13.27
N GLY A 88 2.49 -3.72 -12.80
CA GLY A 88 2.61 -4.38 -11.49
C GLY A 88 2.61 -3.41 -10.29
N GLY A 89 2.04 -2.21 -10.44
CA GLY A 89 2.03 -1.16 -9.41
C GLY A 89 3.12 -0.10 -9.56
N ASN A 90 4.08 -0.29 -10.48
CA ASN A 90 5.23 0.63 -10.66
C ASN A 90 4.81 2.06 -10.98
N ILE A 91 3.69 2.26 -11.72
CA ILE A 91 3.19 3.61 -12.05
C ILE A 91 2.83 4.36 -10.77
N GLY A 92 2.02 3.76 -9.90
CA GLY A 92 1.62 4.37 -8.62
C GLY A 92 2.80 4.57 -7.66
N MET A 93 3.69 3.56 -7.55
CA MET A 93 4.88 3.65 -6.71
C MET A 93 5.82 4.78 -7.17
N GLY A 94 6.06 4.91 -8.49
CA GLY A 94 6.87 5.99 -9.04
C GLY A 94 6.24 7.39 -8.89
N ALA A 95 4.92 7.49 -8.95
CA ALA A 95 4.22 8.74 -8.68
C ALA A 95 4.33 9.14 -7.21
N ALA A 96 4.19 8.17 -6.30
CA ALA A 96 4.34 8.40 -4.86
C ALA A 96 5.78 8.78 -4.48
N ALA A 97 6.80 8.10 -5.06
CA ALA A 97 8.21 8.40 -4.82
C ALA A 97 8.59 9.84 -5.18
N LYS A 98 7.95 10.41 -6.22
CA LYS A 98 8.19 11.78 -6.69
C LYS A 98 7.31 12.83 -6.01
N ALA A 99 6.41 12.43 -5.14
CA ALA A 99 5.53 13.37 -4.45
C ALA A 99 6.30 14.18 -3.39
N GLN A 100 5.77 15.35 -3.05
CA GLN A 100 6.38 16.18 -2.00
C GLN A 100 6.37 15.45 -0.65
N PRO A 101 7.50 15.44 0.07
CA PRO A 101 7.61 14.72 1.35
C PRO A 101 7.02 15.53 2.51
N ASN A 102 5.72 15.82 2.44
CA ASN A 102 4.99 16.59 3.44
C ASN A 102 3.84 15.82 4.10
N GLY A 103 3.69 14.53 3.77
CA GLY A 103 2.66 13.65 4.30
C GLY A 103 1.30 13.72 3.63
N HIS A 104 1.06 14.64 2.67
CA HIS A 104 -0.24 14.77 2.00
C HIS A 104 -0.39 13.85 0.77
N THR A 105 0.67 13.12 0.42
CA THR A 105 0.62 12.00 -0.52
C THR A 105 1.30 10.81 0.12
N LEU A 106 0.56 9.72 0.27
CA LEU A 106 1.01 8.47 0.86
C LEU A 106 0.91 7.36 -0.19
N LEU A 107 1.63 6.28 0.01
CA LEU A 107 1.55 5.06 -0.79
C LEU A 107 0.98 3.94 0.08
N LEU A 108 -0.04 3.26 -0.40
CA LEU A 108 -0.37 1.92 0.10
C LEU A 108 0.37 0.90 -0.78
N ALA A 109 1.54 0.49 -0.31
CA ALA A 109 2.37 -0.49 -0.96
C ALA A 109 1.87 -1.92 -0.72
N SER A 110 2.17 -2.81 -1.65
CA SER A 110 1.96 -4.25 -1.51
C SER A 110 3.27 -5.00 -1.79
N SER A 111 3.27 -6.33 -1.66
CA SER A 111 4.46 -7.17 -1.84
C SER A 111 5.21 -6.92 -3.16
N THR A 112 4.55 -6.43 -4.21
CA THR A 112 5.21 -6.04 -5.49
C THR A 112 6.26 -4.95 -5.32
N TYR A 113 6.16 -4.15 -4.26
CA TYR A 113 7.12 -3.10 -3.94
C TYR A 113 8.56 -3.63 -3.83
N VAL A 114 8.74 -4.80 -3.25
CA VAL A 114 10.05 -5.46 -3.09
C VAL A 114 10.35 -6.47 -4.20
N VAL A 115 9.34 -6.98 -4.90
CA VAL A 115 9.49 -7.96 -5.99
C VAL A 115 9.90 -7.30 -7.30
N ASN A 116 9.26 -6.20 -7.65
CA ASN A 116 9.41 -5.56 -8.96
C ASN A 116 10.86 -5.16 -9.32
N PRO A 117 11.70 -4.66 -8.38
CA PRO A 117 13.10 -4.34 -8.69
C PRO A 117 13.91 -5.53 -9.23
N SER A 118 13.55 -6.76 -8.85
CA SER A 118 14.21 -7.99 -9.35
C SER A 118 13.59 -8.53 -10.64
N LEU A 119 12.36 -8.11 -10.97
CA LEU A 119 11.60 -8.65 -12.11
C LEU A 119 11.63 -7.75 -13.35
N TYR A 120 11.57 -6.44 -13.14
CA TYR A 120 11.55 -5.45 -14.22
C TYR A 120 12.97 -4.96 -14.53
N LYS A 121 13.26 -4.68 -15.81
CA LYS A 121 14.56 -4.11 -16.22
C LYS A 121 14.88 -2.80 -15.50
N SER A 122 13.86 -2.00 -15.17
CA SER A 122 13.97 -0.80 -14.34
C SER A 122 12.63 -0.52 -13.68
N VAL A 123 12.68 0.03 -12.48
CA VAL A 123 11.51 0.55 -11.75
C VAL A 123 11.71 2.03 -11.46
N PRO A 124 10.64 2.84 -11.41
CA PRO A 124 10.75 4.31 -11.23
C PRO A 124 10.91 4.74 -9.77
N TYR A 125 11.43 3.87 -8.90
CA TYR A 125 11.68 4.12 -7.48
C TYR A 125 12.80 3.22 -6.94
N ASP A 126 13.43 3.65 -5.86
CA ASP A 126 14.37 2.85 -5.05
C ASP A 126 13.63 2.38 -3.78
N PRO A 127 13.43 1.05 -3.58
CA PRO A 127 12.66 0.54 -2.44
C PRO A 127 13.34 0.79 -1.07
N LEU A 128 14.62 1.10 -1.05
CA LEU A 128 15.36 1.35 0.20
C LEU A 128 15.50 2.84 0.53
N LYS A 129 15.38 3.73 -0.48
CA LYS A 129 15.71 5.15 -0.32
C LYS A 129 14.52 6.09 -0.48
N ASP A 130 13.52 5.74 -1.32
CA ASP A 130 12.51 6.71 -1.74
C ASP A 130 11.29 6.77 -0.81
N PHE A 131 11.22 5.86 0.19
CA PHE A 131 10.07 5.81 1.09
C PHE A 131 10.47 5.65 2.55
N ALA A 132 9.67 6.27 3.42
CA ALA A 132 9.66 6.07 4.86
C ALA A 132 8.45 5.20 5.24
N PRO A 133 8.65 4.02 5.88
CA PRO A 133 7.55 3.17 6.32
C PRO A 133 6.78 3.82 7.47
N ILE A 134 5.44 3.70 7.46
CA ILE A 134 4.56 4.17 8.53
C ILE A 134 4.08 2.97 9.34
N SER A 135 3.39 2.02 8.71
CA SER A 135 2.87 0.81 9.37
C SER A 135 2.50 -0.27 8.36
N MET A 136 2.66 -1.53 8.75
CA MET A 136 1.91 -2.62 8.15
C MET A 136 0.43 -2.46 8.53
N VAL A 137 -0.46 -2.73 7.58
CA VAL A 137 -1.91 -2.56 7.79
C VAL A 137 -2.69 -3.86 7.64
N GLY A 138 -2.09 -4.89 7.09
CA GLY A 138 -2.65 -6.23 7.00
C GLY A 138 -2.02 -7.06 5.90
N GLU A 139 -2.43 -8.31 5.84
CA GLU A 139 -2.07 -9.24 4.77
C GLU A 139 -3.28 -10.09 4.36
N SER A 140 -3.22 -10.71 3.20
CA SER A 140 -4.26 -11.62 2.74
C SER A 140 -3.69 -12.77 1.93
N PRO A 141 -4.24 -14.00 2.09
CA PRO A 141 -3.87 -15.14 1.27
C PRO A 141 -4.39 -14.98 -0.16
N HIS A 142 -3.85 -15.77 -1.06
CA HIS A 142 -4.38 -15.91 -2.42
C HIS A 142 -5.38 -17.07 -2.47
N VAL A 143 -6.19 -17.04 -3.51
CA VAL A 143 -7.17 -18.09 -3.82
C VAL A 143 -6.95 -18.53 -5.26
N PHE A 144 -6.77 -19.83 -5.47
CA PHE A 144 -6.93 -20.44 -6.77
C PHE A 144 -8.42 -20.67 -7.03
N PHE A 145 -8.92 -20.12 -8.12
CA PHE A 145 -10.35 -20.19 -8.45
C PHE A 145 -10.57 -20.40 -9.94
N VAL A 146 -11.75 -20.87 -10.28
CA VAL A 146 -12.19 -21.12 -11.65
C VAL A 146 -13.59 -20.59 -11.89
N HIS A 147 -13.92 -20.32 -13.16
CA HIS A 147 -15.32 -20.14 -13.58
C HIS A 147 -16.10 -21.45 -13.37
N PRO A 148 -17.36 -21.42 -12.94
CA PRO A 148 -18.16 -22.64 -12.66
C PRO A 148 -18.33 -23.59 -13.84
N SER A 149 -18.13 -23.13 -15.10
CA SER A 149 -18.14 -23.98 -16.28
C SER A 149 -17.01 -24.99 -16.33
N VAL A 150 -15.88 -24.73 -15.64
CA VAL A 150 -14.78 -25.70 -15.51
C VAL A 150 -15.20 -26.79 -14.52
N LYS A 151 -15.25 -28.02 -14.98
CA LYS A 151 -15.80 -29.16 -14.21
C LYS A 151 -14.77 -29.78 -13.26
N VAL A 152 -14.19 -28.94 -12.37
CA VAL A 152 -13.26 -29.36 -11.32
C VAL A 152 -13.77 -28.87 -9.96
N GLN A 153 -13.48 -29.64 -8.89
CA GLN A 153 -13.90 -29.35 -7.51
C GLN A 153 -12.72 -29.14 -6.55
N SER A 154 -11.48 -29.35 -7.02
CA SER A 154 -10.29 -29.20 -6.20
C SER A 154 -9.11 -28.70 -7.04
N LEU A 155 -8.09 -28.17 -6.36
CA LEU A 155 -6.85 -27.71 -7.02
C LEU A 155 -6.15 -28.91 -7.71
N ARG A 156 -6.18 -30.10 -7.14
CA ARG A 156 -5.64 -31.32 -7.76
C ARG A 156 -6.36 -31.64 -9.07
N GLN A 157 -7.68 -31.64 -9.10
CA GLN A 157 -8.44 -31.86 -10.34
C GLN A 157 -8.13 -30.79 -11.39
N LEU A 158 -7.90 -29.54 -10.99
CA LEU A 158 -7.47 -28.50 -11.91
C LEU A 158 -6.08 -28.80 -12.50
N THR A 159 -5.11 -29.16 -11.65
CA THR A 159 -3.75 -29.48 -12.14
C THR A 159 -3.74 -30.69 -13.06
N ASP A 160 -4.55 -31.72 -12.77
CA ASP A 160 -4.69 -32.91 -13.62
C ASP A 160 -5.34 -32.57 -14.98
N LEU A 161 -6.39 -31.73 -14.95
CA LEU A 161 -7.04 -31.23 -16.17
C LEU A 161 -6.06 -30.46 -17.05
N VAL A 162 -5.30 -29.51 -16.47
CA VAL A 162 -4.31 -28.72 -17.21
C VAL A 162 -3.21 -29.61 -17.79
N ARG A 163 -2.70 -30.57 -17.00
CA ARG A 163 -1.66 -31.52 -17.46
C ARG A 163 -2.14 -32.38 -18.61
N SER A 164 -3.42 -32.75 -18.65
CA SER A 164 -4.00 -33.55 -19.73
C SER A 164 -4.18 -32.77 -21.05
N GLN A 165 -4.09 -31.45 -21.03
CA GLN A 165 -4.34 -30.56 -22.17
C GLN A 165 -3.33 -29.40 -22.20
N PRO A 166 -2.02 -29.68 -22.44
CA PRO A 166 -0.97 -28.66 -22.42
C PRO A 166 -1.25 -27.51 -23.39
N GLY A 167 -0.96 -26.26 -22.97
CA GLY A 167 -1.10 -25.04 -23.77
C GLY A 167 -2.55 -24.59 -24.02
N LYS A 168 -3.56 -25.35 -23.59
CA LYS A 168 -4.97 -25.05 -23.86
C LYS A 168 -5.57 -24.02 -22.92
N PHE A 169 -5.04 -23.91 -21.71
CA PHE A 169 -5.59 -23.05 -20.67
C PHE A 169 -4.78 -21.78 -20.52
N SER A 170 -5.50 -20.70 -20.20
CA SER A 170 -4.91 -19.45 -19.73
C SER A 170 -5.38 -19.17 -18.32
N TYR A 171 -4.58 -18.42 -17.56
CA TYR A 171 -4.96 -17.95 -16.24
C TYR A 171 -4.74 -16.45 -16.09
N VAL A 172 -5.52 -15.82 -15.22
CA VAL A 172 -5.43 -14.38 -14.92
C VAL A 172 -4.73 -14.13 -13.59
N SER A 173 -4.03 -12.99 -13.52
CA SER A 173 -3.56 -12.41 -12.26
C SER A 173 -3.75 -10.89 -12.25
N ALA A 174 -3.55 -10.27 -11.08
CA ALA A 174 -3.61 -8.82 -10.92
C ALA A 174 -2.45 -8.05 -11.62
N GLY A 175 -1.55 -8.78 -12.31
CA GLY A 175 -0.43 -8.25 -13.05
C GLY A 175 0.85 -9.06 -12.86
N SER A 176 1.79 -8.91 -13.80
CA SER A 176 3.10 -9.55 -13.73
C SER A 176 3.86 -9.10 -12.48
N GLY A 177 4.49 -10.04 -11.77
CA GLY A 177 5.22 -9.79 -10.53
C GLY A 177 4.36 -9.73 -9.27
N THR A 178 3.03 -9.79 -9.38
CA THR A 178 2.19 -9.98 -8.18
C THR A 178 2.44 -11.36 -7.57
N VAL A 179 2.31 -11.48 -6.26
CA VAL A 179 2.49 -12.78 -5.58
C VAL A 179 1.51 -13.82 -6.13
N ALA A 180 0.29 -13.44 -6.47
CA ALA A 180 -0.67 -14.31 -7.14
C ALA A 180 -0.16 -14.87 -8.49
N HIS A 181 0.51 -14.04 -9.31
CA HIS A 181 1.17 -14.50 -10.53
C HIS A 181 2.28 -15.50 -10.21
N LEU A 182 3.17 -15.15 -9.26
CA LEU A 182 4.31 -15.99 -8.87
C LEU A 182 3.86 -17.33 -8.27
N SER A 183 2.76 -17.36 -7.50
CA SER A 183 2.18 -18.59 -6.97
C SER A 183 1.71 -19.55 -8.08
N VAL A 184 1.09 -19.03 -9.16
CA VAL A 184 0.72 -19.88 -10.29
C VAL A 184 1.96 -20.34 -11.05
N GLU A 185 2.95 -19.48 -11.28
CA GLU A 185 4.20 -19.86 -11.97
C GLU A 185 4.98 -20.91 -11.16
N GLN A 186 5.02 -20.80 -9.83
CA GLN A 186 5.60 -21.81 -8.95
C GLN A 186 4.86 -23.16 -9.09
N LEU A 187 3.53 -23.14 -9.11
CA LEU A 187 2.72 -24.36 -9.32
C LEU A 187 2.98 -24.96 -10.72
N LYS A 188 3.08 -24.13 -11.74
CA LYS A 188 3.41 -24.56 -13.12
C LYS A 188 4.77 -25.24 -13.18
N ILE A 189 5.80 -24.63 -12.61
CA ILE A 189 7.17 -25.16 -12.61
C ILE A 189 7.23 -26.48 -11.83
N SER A 190 6.66 -26.52 -10.61
CA SER A 190 6.74 -27.71 -9.74
C SER A 190 6.02 -28.92 -10.32
N LEU A 191 4.99 -28.73 -11.15
CA LEU A 191 4.14 -29.80 -11.69
C LEU A 191 4.28 -29.99 -13.22
N GLY A 192 5.12 -29.21 -13.90
CA GLY A 192 5.28 -29.26 -15.35
C GLY A 192 4.00 -28.87 -16.10
N LEU A 193 3.26 -27.86 -15.63
CA LEU A 193 2.01 -27.44 -16.24
C LEU A 193 2.27 -26.38 -17.32
N ASP A 194 1.54 -26.48 -18.44
CA ASP A 194 1.58 -25.52 -19.53
C ASP A 194 0.27 -24.71 -19.58
N MET A 195 0.36 -23.45 -19.13
CA MET A 195 -0.72 -22.44 -19.13
C MET A 195 -0.16 -21.09 -19.53
N THR A 196 -0.95 -20.32 -20.27
CA THR A 196 -0.61 -18.94 -20.66
C THR A 196 -1.05 -17.94 -19.58
N HIS A 197 -0.14 -17.07 -19.13
CA HIS A 197 -0.45 -15.99 -18.23
C HIS A 197 -1.07 -14.79 -18.96
N ILE A 198 -2.21 -14.30 -18.46
CA ILE A 198 -2.89 -13.08 -18.94
C ILE A 198 -2.87 -12.06 -17.80
N PRO A 199 -1.94 -11.08 -17.83
CA PRO A 199 -1.83 -10.07 -16.79
C PRO A 199 -2.87 -8.96 -16.94
N PHE A 200 -3.52 -8.57 -15.83
CA PHE A 200 -4.41 -7.42 -15.76
C PHE A 200 -3.75 -6.27 -14.96
N LYS A 201 -4.37 -5.08 -14.95
CA LYS A 201 -3.88 -3.92 -14.18
C LYS A 201 -4.39 -3.91 -12.72
N GLY A 202 -4.78 -5.07 -12.20
CA GLY A 202 -5.31 -5.24 -10.83
C GLY A 202 -6.26 -6.42 -10.73
N ALA A 203 -6.63 -6.80 -9.50
CA ALA A 203 -7.49 -7.96 -9.23
C ALA A 203 -8.92 -7.75 -9.73
N GLY A 204 -9.49 -6.56 -9.61
CA GLY A 204 -10.86 -6.27 -10.06
C GLY A 204 -11.12 -6.69 -11.51
N PRO A 205 -10.44 -6.10 -12.51
CA PRO A 205 -10.62 -6.49 -13.91
C PRO A 205 -10.23 -7.95 -14.20
N ALA A 206 -9.21 -8.51 -13.52
CA ALA A 206 -8.84 -9.92 -13.66
C ALA A 206 -9.97 -10.86 -13.23
N VAL A 207 -10.58 -10.58 -12.10
CA VAL A 207 -11.72 -11.36 -11.58
C VAL A 207 -12.94 -11.26 -12.49
N GLN A 208 -13.23 -10.07 -13.01
CA GLN A 208 -14.35 -9.87 -13.95
C GLN A 208 -14.20 -10.68 -15.24
N SER A 209 -12.98 -10.84 -15.77
CA SER A 209 -12.77 -11.68 -16.96
C SER A 209 -13.03 -13.17 -16.69
N VAL A 210 -12.87 -13.62 -15.42
CA VAL A 210 -13.26 -15.00 -15.05
C VAL A 210 -14.74 -15.11 -14.80
N VAL A 211 -15.37 -14.13 -14.15
CA VAL A 211 -16.84 -14.10 -13.96
C VAL A 211 -17.59 -14.10 -15.28
N SER A 212 -17.10 -13.39 -16.29
CA SER A 212 -17.67 -13.40 -17.64
C SER A 212 -17.42 -14.69 -18.44
N GLY A 213 -16.53 -15.57 -17.94
CA GLY A 213 -16.16 -16.81 -18.63
C GLY A 213 -15.17 -16.60 -19.80
N GLU A 214 -14.63 -15.39 -20.00
CA GLU A 214 -13.64 -15.10 -21.03
C GLU A 214 -12.34 -15.88 -20.77
N ILE A 215 -11.88 -15.93 -19.50
CA ILE A 215 -10.76 -16.74 -19.04
C ILE A 215 -11.24 -17.61 -17.88
N ALA A 216 -10.92 -18.90 -17.94
CA ALA A 216 -11.55 -19.86 -17.04
C ALA A 216 -10.88 -20.01 -15.67
N ILE A 217 -9.62 -19.61 -15.52
CA ILE A 217 -8.77 -19.88 -14.35
C ILE A 217 -8.20 -18.55 -13.83
N GLY A 218 -8.16 -18.38 -12.50
CA GLY A 218 -7.54 -17.22 -11.89
C GLY A 218 -6.88 -17.52 -10.56
N CYS A 219 -5.94 -16.66 -10.20
CA CYS A 219 -5.39 -16.56 -8.87
C CYS A 219 -5.33 -15.09 -8.47
N THR A 220 -5.87 -14.76 -7.30
CA THR A 220 -5.79 -13.43 -6.68
C THR A 220 -6.02 -13.55 -5.17
N THR A 221 -6.00 -12.43 -4.45
CA THR A 221 -6.22 -12.44 -3.00
C THR A 221 -7.68 -12.69 -2.63
N LEU A 222 -7.91 -13.28 -1.46
CA LEU A 222 -9.24 -13.61 -0.94
C LEU A 222 -10.22 -12.43 -0.93
N PRO A 223 -9.84 -11.19 -0.50
CA PRO A 223 -10.75 -10.05 -0.53
C PRO A 223 -11.40 -9.78 -1.89
N ALA A 224 -10.69 -10.05 -2.98
CA ALA A 224 -11.19 -9.73 -4.32
C ALA A 224 -12.22 -10.74 -4.84
N VAL A 225 -12.29 -11.95 -4.27
CA VAL A 225 -13.14 -13.05 -4.79
C VAL A 225 -14.15 -13.60 -3.78
N LYS A 226 -13.99 -13.32 -2.49
CA LYS A 226 -14.78 -13.92 -1.40
C LYS A 226 -16.29 -13.86 -1.67
N GLU A 227 -16.82 -12.68 -1.99
CA GLU A 227 -18.25 -12.49 -2.22
C GLU A 227 -18.74 -13.19 -3.50
N LEU A 228 -17.92 -13.22 -4.54
CA LEU A 228 -18.23 -13.90 -5.80
C LEU A 228 -18.23 -15.43 -5.64
N VAL A 229 -17.35 -15.95 -4.80
CA VAL A 229 -17.33 -17.37 -4.41
C VAL A 229 -18.57 -17.71 -3.58
N ARG A 230 -18.93 -16.85 -2.60
CA ARG A 230 -20.14 -17.03 -1.79
C ARG A 230 -21.40 -16.99 -2.64
N GLY A 231 -21.42 -16.13 -3.65
CA GLY A 231 -22.54 -16.01 -4.62
C GLY A 231 -22.54 -17.07 -5.72
N GLY A 232 -21.57 -18.01 -5.75
CA GLY A 232 -21.49 -19.08 -6.74
C GLY A 232 -21.06 -18.62 -8.15
N LEU A 233 -20.64 -17.36 -8.32
CA LEU A 233 -20.13 -16.82 -9.59
C LEU A 233 -18.72 -17.30 -9.89
N LEU A 234 -17.97 -17.71 -8.87
CA LEU A 234 -16.67 -18.34 -8.95
C LEU A 234 -16.63 -19.58 -8.06
N ARG A 235 -15.78 -20.54 -8.42
CA ARG A 235 -15.47 -21.68 -7.57
C ARG A 235 -14.04 -21.54 -7.05
N ALA A 236 -13.88 -21.37 -5.73
CA ALA A 236 -12.60 -21.44 -5.06
C ALA A 236 -12.14 -22.88 -4.95
N LEU A 237 -10.86 -23.14 -5.18
CA LEU A 237 -10.26 -24.48 -5.13
C LEU A 237 -9.32 -24.65 -3.95
N ALA A 238 -8.55 -23.63 -3.59
CA ALA A 238 -7.69 -23.60 -2.41
C ALA A 238 -7.28 -22.17 -2.06
N VAL A 239 -7.05 -21.93 -0.75
CA VAL A 239 -6.36 -20.74 -0.24
C VAL A 239 -4.90 -21.03 0.03
N THR A 240 -4.02 -20.03 -0.16
CA THR A 240 -2.57 -20.19 0.01
C THR A 240 -2.08 -19.96 1.44
N SER A 241 -2.96 -19.76 2.40
CA SER A 241 -2.61 -19.68 3.83
C SER A 241 -2.32 -21.06 4.43
N ALA A 242 -1.48 -21.11 5.47
CA ALA A 242 -1.18 -22.34 6.22
C ALA A 242 -2.43 -22.97 6.88
N GLN A 243 -3.40 -22.13 7.25
CA GLN A 243 -4.66 -22.54 7.85
C GLN A 243 -5.83 -22.00 7.03
N ARG A 244 -6.99 -22.65 7.12
CA ARG A 244 -8.21 -22.13 6.49
C ARG A 244 -8.54 -20.75 7.02
N PHE A 245 -8.96 -19.88 6.14
CA PHE A 245 -9.26 -18.51 6.51
C PHE A 245 -10.59 -18.43 7.28
N ALA A 246 -10.62 -17.74 8.43
CA ALA A 246 -11.75 -17.77 9.36
C ALA A 246 -13.09 -17.36 8.72
N SER A 247 -13.08 -16.33 7.84
CA SER A 247 -14.31 -15.91 7.15
C SER A 247 -14.65 -16.72 5.88
N SER A 248 -13.87 -17.77 5.58
CA SER A 248 -14.08 -18.65 4.42
C SER A 248 -13.64 -20.09 4.73
N PRO A 249 -14.12 -20.71 5.83
CA PRO A 249 -13.60 -21.99 6.33
C PRO A 249 -13.91 -23.18 5.41
N GLN A 250 -14.83 -23.00 4.46
CA GLN A 250 -15.18 -24.00 3.45
C GLN A 250 -14.10 -24.16 2.37
N ILE A 251 -13.19 -23.19 2.19
CA ILE A 251 -12.13 -23.27 1.18
C ILE A 251 -10.93 -23.99 1.81
N PRO A 252 -10.49 -25.13 1.27
CA PRO A 252 -9.34 -25.85 1.79
C PRO A 252 -8.05 -25.06 1.56
N THR A 253 -7.01 -25.35 2.34
CA THR A 253 -5.68 -24.79 2.10
C THR A 253 -4.96 -25.52 0.98
N VAL A 254 -3.90 -24.89 0.42
CA VAL A 254 -3.01 -25.56 -0.54
C VAL A 254 -2.32 -26.77 0.10
N VAL A 255 -2.02 -26.72 1.40
CA VAL A 255 -1.45 -27.82 2.16
C VAL A 255 -2.43 -29.01 2.23
N GLU A 256 -3.69 -28.76 2.59
CA GLU A 256 -4.77 -29.78 2.59
C GLU A 256 -5.01 -30.37 1.19
N ALA A 257 -4.82 -29.57 0.15
CA ALA A 257 -4.90 -29.99 -1.25
C ALA A 257 -3.68 -30.81 -1.72
N GLY A 258 -2.63 -30.92 -0.89
CA GLY A 258 -1.39 -31.68 -1.19
C GLY A 258 -0.31 -30.85 -1.90
N PHE A 259 -0.31 -29.53 -1.74
CA PHE A 259 0.64 -28.57 -2.35
C PHE A 259 1.28 -27.69 -1.26
N ALA A 260 2.03 -28.29 -0.33
CA ALA A 260 2.59 -27.60 0.83
C ALA A 260 3.52 -26.42 0.48
N ASP A 261 4.25 -26.49 -0.65
CA ASP A 261 5.18 -25.44 -1.07
C ASP A 261 4.48 -24.23 -1.73
N GLN A 262 3.15 -24.19 -1.75
CA GLN A 262 2.35 -23.15 -2.39
C GLN A 262 1.81 -22.10 -1.39
N GLU A 263 2.31 -22.08 -0.16
CA GLU A 263 1.92 -21.05 0.81
C GLU A 263 2.42 -19.67 0.37
N SER A 264 1.53 -18.69 0.40
CA SER A 264 1.86 -17.31 0.02
C SER A 264 0.83 -16.31 0.54
N SER A 265 1.26 -15.08 0.77
CA SER A 265 0.38 -13.97 1.12
C SER A 265 0.83 -12.67 0.47
N THR A 266 -0.07 -11.72 0.34
CA THR A 266 0.25 -10.34 -0.03
C THR A 266 0.02 -9.43 1.17
N TRP A 267 1.09 -8.78 1.62
CA TRP A 267 1.02 -7.76 2.65
C TRP A 267 0.68 -6.38 2.07
N GLN A 268 0.13 -5.51 2.93
CA GLN A 268 -0.16 -4.12 2.66
C GLN A 268 0.55 -3.24 3.71
N SER A 269 1.22 -2.19 3.26
CA SER A 269 1.92 -1.24 4.15
C SER A 269 1.65 0.20 3.72
N LEU A 270 1.32 1.06 4.68
CA LEU A 270 1.25 2.49 4.45
C LEU A 270 2.66 3.08 4.54
N MET A 271 3.04 3.87 3.53
CA MET A 271 4.35 4.51 3.41
C MET A 271 4.19 5.97 3.01
N ALA A 272 5.17 6.79 3.34
CA ALA A 272 5.30 8.16 2.86
C ALA A 272 6.56 8.32 2.00
N PRO A 273 6.66 9.34 1.12
CA PRO A 273 7.90 9.69 0.45
C PRO A 273 9.04 9.93 1.46
N ALA A 274 10.25 9.54 1.10
CA ALA A 274 11.44 9.79 1.92
C ALA A 274 11.61 11.29 2.19
N GLY A 275 12.09 11.65 3.38
CA GLY A 275 12.20 13.05 3.80
C GLY A 275 10.92 13.64 4.39
N THR A 276 9.82 12.88 4.47
CA THR A 276 8.62 13.30 5.22
C THR A 276 9.00 13.51 6.69
N PRO A 277 8.60 14.64 7.31
CA PRO A 277 8.98 14.97 8.68
C PRO A 277 8.64 13.84 9.67
N ALA A 278 9.56 13.51 10.56
CA ALA A 278 9.38 12.44 11.55
C ALA A 278 8.13 12.61 12.41
N ALA A 279 7.74 13.85 12.72
CA ALA A 279 6.53 14.14 13.45
C ALA A 279 5.25 13.74 12.70
N VAL A 280 5.23 13.88 11.36
CA VAL A 280 4.13 13.45 10.49
C VAL A 280 4.07 11.92 10.41
N ILE A 281 5.23 11.27 10.25
CA ILE A 281 5.31 9.79 10.26
C ILE A 281 4.79 9.24 11.59
N SER A 282 5.26 9.79 12.72
CA SER A 282 4.82 9.36 14.06
C SER A 282 3.34 9.63 14.32
N PHE A 283 2.79 10.74 13.80
CA PHE A 283 1.35 11.02 13.86
C PHE A 283 0.58 9.94 13.11
N LEU A 284 0.89 9.72 11.84
CA LEU A 284 0.21 8.71 11.00
C LEU A 284 0.33 7.30 11.60
N GLN A 285 1.50 6.93 12.11
CA GLN A 285 1.71 5.65 12.75
C GLN A 285 0.81 5.47 13.97
N ARG A 286 0.73 6.45 14.87
CA ARG A 286 -0.15 6.40 16.03
C ARG A 286 -1.61 6.24 15.63
N GLU A 287 -2.08 6.98 14.61
CA GLU A 287 -3.45 6.89 14.13
C GLU A 287 -3.74 5.51 13.51
N VAL A 288 -2.84 4.97 12.69
CA VAL A 288 -2.99 3.63 12.10
C VAL A 288 -3.00 2.55 13.18
N VAL A 289 -2.08 2.59 14.14
CA VAL A 289 -2.03 1.62 15.25
C VAL A 289 -3.31 1.69 16.08
N ALA A 290 -3.83 2.89 16.37
CA ALA A 290 -5.07 3.06 17.10
C ALA A 290 -6.29 2.54 16.31
N ILE A 291 -6.31 2.68 14.98
CA ILE A 291 -7.35 2.12 14.09
C ILE A 291 -7.31 0.59 14.12
N LEU A 292 -6.13 0.00 13.94
CA LEU A 292 -5.97 -1.46 13.93
C LEU A 292 -6.25 -2.10 15.29
N GLY A 293 -5.96 -1.40 16.40
CA GLY A 293 -6.24 -1.83 17.76
C GLY A 293 -7.66 -1.50 18.27
N ALA A 294 -8.49 -0.83 17.46
CA ALA A 294 -9.84 -0.48 17.88
C ALA A 294 -10.74 -1.73 18.00
N PRO A 295 -11.68 -1.77 18.95
CA PRO A 295 -12.64 -2.86 19.07
C PRO A 295 -13.37 -3.12 17.74
N GLY A 296 -13.44 -4.38 17.33
CA GLY A 296 -14.09 -4.80 16.08
C GLY A 296 -13.28 -4.56 14.79
N ALA A 297 -12.12 -3.90 14.85
CA ALA A 297 -11.30 -3.65 13.66
C ALA A 297 -10.76 -4.95 13.05
N ARG A 298 -10.26 -5.85 13.92
CA ARG A 298 -9.75 -7.16 13.49
C ARG A 298 -10.84 -8.01 12.85
N GLU A 299 -12.01 -8.07 13.47
CA GLU A 299 -13.17 -8.83 12.97
C GLU A 299 -13.59 -8.31 11.60
N GLN A 300 -13.61 -6.99 11.42
CA GLN A 300 -13.93 -6.38 10.12
C GLN A 300 -12.87 -6.71 9.06
N LEU A 301 -11.58 -6.66 9.40
CA LEU A 301 -10.51 -7.03 8.48
C LEU A 301 -10.58 -8.49 8.09
N VAL A 302 -10.80 -9.40 9.06
CA VAL A 302 -11.02 -10.84 8.78
C VAL A 302 -12.23 -11.04 7.89
N GLU A 303 -13.36 -10.31 8.14
CA GLU A 303 -14.53 -10.38 7.27
C GLU A 303 -14.22 -9.88 5.85
N LEU A 304 -13.38 -8.88 5.69
CA LEU A 304 -12.90 -8.42 4.39
C LEU A 304 -11.86 -9.36 3.74
N GLY A 305 -11.34 -10.37 4.44
CA GLY A 305 -10.36 -11.32 3.95
C GLY A 305 -8.90 -10.95 4.23
N PHE A 306 -8.66 -10.10 5.24
CA PHE A 306 -7.33 -9.71 5.72
C PHE A 306 -7.06 -10.26 7.14
N ASN A 307 -5.76 -10.51 7.42
CA ASN A 307 -5.24 -10.76 8.76
C ASN A 307 -4.58 -9.50 9.32
#